data_faba29e4b7175d34d274e011bd39dc2e
#
_entry.id   faba29e4b7175d34d274e011bd39dc2e
#
_cell.length_a   1.000
_cell.length_b   1.000
_cell.length_c   1.000
_cell.angle_alpha   90.00
_cell.angle_beta   90.00
_cell.angle_gamma   90.00
#
_symmetry.space_group_name_H-M   'P 1'
#
loop_
_entity.id
_entity.type
_entity.pdbx_description
1 polymer ?
#
loop_
_entity_poly.entity_id
_entity_poly.type
_entity_poly.pdbx_seq_one_letter_code
_entity_poly.pdbx_strand_id
1 'polypeptide(L)'
;MKTNEHDYYSQLANWSFNEINYTSKNYTNWVYENEIKKHTKKDSKILDLGTAAGEKVLKRFPECAEILGTDFSEEMIKVANKNLKESGRKNISFRVMNNLEMDTQDNYYDIVTARHTVTDPKQIYKTLKPGGYLILRGVDKLDCWSLKRMFNRGQAFYDKKPISLVDYEAALNAGFKDVELIPLHVIEYYKTKEDLYALLIKVPILDDLTELKQNEEWERIPIEKDLFEKYVAENTTKKGIKLIRRYYGIIARK
;
A
#
# COMPACT_ATOMS: atom_id res chain seq x y z
N MET A 1 6.13 -23.82 4.06
CA MET A 1 6.41 -23.80 2.61
C MET A 1 7.14 -22.52 2.33
N LYS A 2 8.33 -22.60 1.77
CA LYS A 2 9.10 -21.40 1.37
C LYS A 2 8.40 -20.72 0.21
N THR A 3 8.33 -19.41 0.23
CA THR A 3 7.75 -18.57 -0.80
C THR A 3 8.57 -17.28 -0.90
N ASN A 4 8.52 -16.59 -2.00
CA ASN A 4 9.04 -15.22 -2.13
C ASN A 4 7.88 -14.23 -2.18
N GLU A 5 8.16 -12.94 -2.14
CA GLU A 5 7.14 -11.90 -2.13
C GLU A 5 6.24 -11.96 -3.38
N HIS A 6 6.83 -12.19 -4.55
CA HIS A 6 6.09 -12.32 -5.81
C HIS A 6 5.08 -13.46 -5.76
N ASP A 7 5.52 -14.65 -5.35
CA ASP A 7 4.66 -15.84 -5.29
C ASP A 7 3.57 -15.69 -4.22
N TYR A 8 3.90 -15.07 -3.08
CA TYR A 8 2.92 -14.78 -2.04
C TYR A 8 1.80 -13.88 -2.56
N TYR A 9 2.13 -12.75 -3.19
CA TYR A 9 1.12 -11.82 -3.71
C TYR A 9 0.38 -12.36 -4.92
N SER A 10 1.02 -13.17 -5.77
CA SER A 10 0.39 -13.82 -6.92
C SER A 10 -0.63 -14.90 -6.51
N GLN A 11 -0.41 -15.58 -5.38
CA GLN A 11 -1.36 -16.56 -4.84
C GLN A 11 -2.59 -15.92 -4.19
N LEU A 12 -2.50 -14.65 -3.78
CA LEU A 12 -3.62 -13.90 -3.24
C LEU A 12 -4.53 -13.39 -4.37
N ALA A 13 -5.25 -14.28 -5.02
CA ALA A 13 -6.13 -13.98 -6.16
C ALA A 13 -7.19 -12.90 -5.86
N ASN A 14 -7.39 -12.52 -4.60
CA ASN A 14 -8.38 -11.53 -4.19
C ASN A 14 -7.90 -10.73 -2.97
N TRP A 15 -7.58 -9.44 -3.18
CA TRP A 15 -7.28 -8.46 -2.11
C TRP A 15 -8.54 -7.86 -1.47
N SER A 16 -9.74 -8.39 -1.75
CA SER A 16 -10.95 -7.94 -1.10
C SER A 16 -10.93 -8.31 0.39
N PHE A 17 -11.26 -7.36 1.25
CA PHE A 17 -11.48 -7.56 2.69
C PHE A 17 -12.98 -7.65 3.03
N ASN A 18 -13.85 -7.88 2.04
CA ASN A 18 -15.30 -7.85 2.22
C ASN A 18 -15.82 -8.96 3.15
N GLU A 19 -15.05 -10.03 3.32
CA GLU A 19 -15.40 -11.17 4.21
C GLU A 19 -14.98 -10.93 5.66
N ILE A 20 -14.17 -9.89 5.93
CA ILE A 20 -13.65 -9.56 7.27
C ILE A 20 -14.54 -8.49 7.89
N ASN A 21 -15.20 -8.81 8.99
CA ASN A 21 -16.10 -7.89 9.67
C ASN A 21 -15.37 -7.02 10.67
N TYR A 22 -15.16 -5.76 10.32
CA TYR A 22 -14.58 -4.77 11.22
C TYR A 22 -15.20 -3.38 10.99
N THR A 23 -15.07 -2.52 11.99
CA THR A 23 -15.32 -1.09 11.87
C THR A 23 -14.01 -0.34 12.05
N SER A 24 -13.89 0.82 11.41
CA SER A 24 -12.70 1.65 11.54
C SER A 24 -13.01 3.07 11.95
N LYS A 25 -12.12 3.67 12.72
CA LYS A 25 -12.14 5.10 13.04
C LYS A 25 -10.81 5.71 12.63
N ASN A 26 -10.87 6.62 11.67
CA ASN A 26 -9.73 7.42 11.25
C ASN A 26 -9.64 8.68 12.14
N TYR A 27 -8.44 9.01 12.62
CA TYR A 27 -8.17 10.19 13.45
C TYR A 27 -7.50 11.33 12.67
N THR A 28 -7.27 11.13 11.39
CA THR A 28 -6.74 12.15 10.50
C THR A 28 -7.73 12.41 9.37
N ASN A 29 -7.80 13.66 8.91
CA ASN A 29 -8.70 14.04 7.83
C ASN A 29 -8.11 13.84 6.42
N TRP A 30 -6.86 13.37 6.33
CA TRP A 30 -6.22 13.11 5.04
C TRP A 30 -6.79 11.83 4.42
N VAL A 31 -7.21 11.95 3.17
CA VAL A 31 -7.74 10.84 2.35
C VAL A 31 -6.97 10.81 1.05
N TYR A 32 -6.30 9.70 0.79
CA TYR A 32 -5.43 9.49 -0.36
C TYR A 32 -6.09 9.85 -1.70
N GLU A 33 -7.30 9.35 -1.92
CA GLU A 33 -8.03 9.59 -3.16
C GLU A 33 -8.48 11.05 -3.32
N ASN A 34 -8.72 11.76 -2.22
CA ASN A 34 -9.05 13.19 -2.25
C ASN A 34 -7.81 14.02 -2.61
N GLU A 35 -6.63 13.61 -2.14
CA GLU A 35 -5.38 14.27 -2.50
C GLU A 35 -5.07 14.11 -4.00
N ILE A 36 -5.28 12.92 -4.55
CA ILE A 36 -5.16 12.69 -6.00
C ILE A 36 -6.11 13.62 -6.76
N LYS A 37 -7.38 13.68 -6.37
CA LYS A 37 -8.39 14.54 -7.02
C LYS A 37 -8.02 16.03 -6.96
N LYS A 38 -7.48 16.50 -5.84
CA LYS A 38 -7.06 17.89 -5.64
C LYS A 38 -6.01 18.34 -6.65
N HIS A 39 -5.08 17.45 -7.02
CA HIS A 39 -3.99 17.75 -7.95
C HIS A 39 -4.29 17.35 -9.40
N THR A 40 -5.41 16.65 -9.67
CA THR A 40 -5.77 16.19 -11.00
C THR A 40 -6.53 17.28 -11.78
N LYS A 41 -6.10 17.50 -13.03
CA LYS A 41 -6.79 18.32 -14.04
C LYS A 41 -7.33 17.41 -15.15
N LYS A 42 -8.17 17.94 -16.04
CA LYS A 42 -8.74 17.17 -17.17
C LYS A 42 -7.69 16.62 -18.13
N ASP A 43 -6.61 17.34 -18.30
CA ASP A 43 -5.47 17.00 -19.17
C ASP A 43 -4.35 16.24 -18.45
N SER A 44 -4.49 15.97 -17.17
CA SER A 44 -3.49 15.25 -16.38
C SER A 44 -3.27 13.83 -16.88
N LYS A 45 -2.03 13.38 -16.79
CA LYS A 45 -1.59 12.00 -16.98
C LYS A 45 -1.13 11.44 -15.64
N ILE A 46 -1.69 10.31 -15.24
CA ILE A 46 -1.42 9.68 -13.95
C ILE A 46 -0.76 8.32 -14.16
N LEU A 47 0.29 8.04 -13.40
CA LEU A 47 0.87 6.72 -13.26
C LEU A 47 0.54 6.18 -11.85
N ASP A 48 -0.12 5.03 -11.76
CA ASP A 48 -0.41 4.36 -10.49
C ASP A 48 0.47 3.11 -10.34
N LEU A 49 1.35 3.13 -9.36
CA LEU A 49 2.29 2.06 -9.05
C LEU A 49 1.68 1.07 -8.05
N GLY A 50 1.76 -0.23 -8.33
CA GLY A 50 1.17 -1.28 -7.49
C GLY A 50 -0.36 -1.26 -7.54
N THR A 51 -0.91 -1.20 -8.75
CA THR A 51 -2.37 -1.08 -8.98
C THR A 51 -3.16 -2.34 -8.58
N ALA A 52 -2.50 -3.48 -8.39
CA ALA A 52 -3.10 -4.80 -8.20
C ALA A 52 -4.18 -5.09 -9.28
N ALA A 53 -5.37 -5.57 -8.89
CA ALA A 53 -6.48 -5.85 -9.81
C ALA A 53 -7.19 -4.59 -10.36
N GLY A 54 -6.64 -3.39 -10.17
CA GLY A 54 -7.13 -2.13 -10.75
C GLY A 54 -8.41 -1.56 -10.12
N GLU A 55 -9.04 -2.25 -9.18
CA GLU A 55 -10.38 -1.89 -8.65
C GLU A 55 -10.44 -0.47 -8.07
N LYS A 56 -9.38 -0.04 -7.38
CA LYS A 56 -9.34 1.29 -6.76
C LYS A 56 -9.17 2.38 -7.82
N VAL A 57 -8.31 2.15 -8.80
CA VAL A 57 -8.12 3.06 -9.93
C VAL A 57 -9.43 3.23 -10.69
N LEU A 58 -10.08 2.12 -11.04
CA LEU A 58 -11.33 2.13 -11.79
C LEU A 58 -12.49 2.84 -11.07
N LYS A 59 -12.59 2.67 -9.74
CA LYS A 59 -13.73 3.18 -8.95
C LYS A 59 -13.51 4.56 -8.35
N ARG A 60 -12.26 4.95 -8.06
CA ARG A 60 -11.97 6.08 -7.19
C ARG A 60 -11.13 7.18 -7.83
N PHE A 61 -10.37 6.87 -8.88
CA PHE A 61 -9.55 7.88 -9.53
C PHE A 61 -10.41 8.81 -10.39
N PRO A 62 -10.04 10.11 -10.44
CA PRO A 62 -10.79 11.11 -11.19
C PRO A 62 -10.71 10.87 -12.70
N GLU A 63 -11.63 11.50 -13.44
CA GLU A 63 -11.52 11.59 -14.89
C GLU A 63 -10.39 12.56 -15.26
N CYS A 64 -9.50 12.09 -16.14
CA CYS A 64 -8.38 12.85 -16.67
C CYS A 64 -7.98 12.31 -18.05
N ALA A 65 -6.92 12.84 -18.66
CA ALA A 65 -6.54 12.43 -20.01
C ALA A 65 -6.09 10.97 -20.08
N GLU A 66 -5.28 10.55 -19.13
CA GLU A 66 -4.67 9.21 -19.17
C GLU A 66 -4.38 8.71 -17.75
N ILE A 67 -4.64 7.45 -17.50
CA ILE A 67 -4.17 6.74 -16.30
C ILE A 67 -3.52 5.43 -16.75
N LEU A 68 -2.26 5.25 -16.39
CA LEU A 68 -1.56 3.97 -16.49
C LEU A 68 -1.43 3.36 -15.10
N GLY A 69 -2.05 2.22 -14.88
CA GLY A 69 -1.83 1.42 -13.67
C GLY A 69 -0.82 0.31 -13.94
N THR A 70 0.10 0.09 -13.01
CA THR A 70 1.14 -0.94 -13.16
C THR A 70 1.24 -1.82 -11.93
N ASP A 71 1.56 -3.08 -12.16
CA ASP A 71 1.87 -4.05 -11.11
C ASP A 71 2.91 -5.02 -11.63
N PHE A 72 3.72 -5.60 -10.75
CA PHE A 72 4.73 -6.58 -11.16
C PHE A 72 4.12 -7.97 -11.40
N SER A 73 2.93 -8.25 -10.87
CA SER A 73 2.21 -9.52 -11.03
C SER A 73 1.40 -9.53 -12.33
N GLU A 74 1.77 -10.44 -13.24
CA GLU A 74 1.01 -10.68 -14.47
C GLU A 74 -0.44 -11.08 -14.19
N GLU A 75 -0.66 -11.88 -13.13
CA GLU A 75 -1.99 -12.34 -12.73
C GLU A 75 -2.86 -11.16 -12.31
N MET A 76 -2.33 -10.23 -11.52
CA MET A 76 -3.04 -9.02 -11.13
C MET A 76 -3.39 -8.16 -12.35
N ILE A 77 -2.47 -8.01 -13.29
CA ILE A 77 -2.72 -7.23 -14.52
C ILE A 77 -3.75 -7.92 -15.43
N LYS A 78 -3.77 -9.26 -15.50
CA LYS A 78 -4.85 -9.99 -16.22
C LYS A 78 -6.22 -9.69 -15.62
N VAL A 79 -6.33 -9.71 -14.27
CA VAL A 79 -7.56 -9.37 -13.57
C VAL A 79 -7.92 -7.88 -13.75
N ALA A 80 -6.94 -6.98 -13.64
CA ALA A 80 -7.15 -5.55 -13.87
C ALA A 80 -7.71 -5.25 -15.27
N ASN A 81 -7.17 -5.89 -16.31
CA ASN A 81 -7.65 -5.75 -17.68
C ASN A 81 -9.07 -6.34 -17.88
N LYS A 82 -9.44 -7.42 -17.16
CA LYS A 82 -10.82 -7.92 -17.14
C LYS A 82 -11.75 -6.89 -16.50
N ASN A 83 -11.41 -6.38 -15.32
CA ASN A 83 -12.19 -5.37 -14.60
C ASN A 83 -12.34 -4.08 -15.42
N LEU A 84 -11.31 -3.69 -16.18
CA LEU A 84 -11.35 -2.53 -17.08
C LEU A 84 -12.42 -2.68 -18.15
N LYS A 85 -12.49 -3.85 -18.80
CA LYS A 85 -13.52 -4.13 -19.81
C LYS A 85 -14.94 -4.00 -19.26
N GLU A 86 -15.14 -4.45 -18.02
CA GLU A 86 -16.43 -4.38 -17.32
C GLU A 86 -16.78 -2.95 -16.88
N SER A 87 -15.76 -2.11 -16.57
CA SER A 87 -15.96 -0.75 -16.09
C SER A 87 -16.36 0.26 -17.15
N GLY A 88 -16.10 -0.02 -18.44
CA GLY A 88 -16.31 0.89 -19.54
C GLY A 88 -15.40 2.13 -19.59
N ARG A 89 -14.44 2.28 -18.66
CA ARG A 89 -13.45 3.37 -18.64
C ARG A 89 -12.52 3.27 -19.85
N LYS A 90 -12.33 4.37 -20.60
CA LYS A 90 -11.51 4.38 -21.83
C LYS A 90 -10.16 5.06 -21.66
N ASN A 91 -10.00 5.85 -20.61
CA ASN A 91 -8.81 6.62 -20.33
C ASN A 91 -7.80 5.88 -19.42
N ILE A 92 -8.04 4.60 -19.15
CA ILE A 92 -7.21 3.77 -18.26
C ILE A 92 -6.62 2.62 -19.07
N SER A 93 -5.36 2.29 -18.76
CA SER A 93 -4.68 1.08 -19.21
C SER A 93 -3.92 0.44 -18.07
N PHE A 94 -3.66 -0.86 -18.18
CA PHE A 94 -2.87 -1.60 -17.20
C PHE A 94 -1.76 -2.39 -17.89
N ARG A 95 -0.56 -2.40 -17.30
CA ARG A 95 0.56 -3.22 -17.78
C ARG A 95 1.42 -3.74 -16.64
N VAL A 96 2.13 -4.83 -16.91
CA VAL A 96 3.16 -5.36 -16.00
C VAL A 96 4.36 -4.43 -15.98
N MET A 97 4.83 -4.06 -14.78
CA MET A 97 6.04 -3.27 -14.59
C MET A 97 6.58 -3.45 -13.16
N ASN A 98 7.89 -3.62 -13.04
CA ASN A 98 8.57 -3.55 -11.76
C ASN A 98 8.76 -2.07 -11.35
N ASN A 99 8.28 -1.68 -10.18
CA ASN A 99 8.40 -0.30 -9.68
C ASN A 99 9.86 0.11 -9.36
N LEU A 100 10.77 -0.85 -9.21
CA LEU A 100 12.19 -0.60 -8.99
C LEU A 100 12.99 -0.50 -10.30
N GLU A 101 12.39 -0.89 -11.43
CA GLU A 101 12.98 -0.86 -12.76
C GLU A 101 11.98 -0.29 -13.76
N MET A 102 11.60 0.98 -13.54
CA MET A 102 10.51 1.61 -14.28
C MET A 102 10.90 1.85 -15.74
N ASP A 103 10.13 1.26 -16.65
CA ASP A 103 10.18 1.54 -18.08
C ASP A 103 9.13 2.60 -18.46
N THR A 104 9.44 3.84 -18.13
CA THR A 104 8.55 5.00 -18.35
C THR A 104 9.27 6.14 -19.01
N GLN A 105 8.53 6.97 -19.73
CA GLN A 105 9.06 8.17 -20.37
C GLN A 105 9.39 9.26 -19.33
N ASP A 106 10.52 9.94 -19.51
CA ASP A 106 10.92 11.06 -18.68
C ASP A 106 9.96 12.26 -18.87
N ASN A 107 9.69 12.99 -17.78
CA ASN A 107 8.87 14.20 -17.78
C ASN A 107 7.49 14.02 -18.47
N TYR A 108 6.84 12.88 -18.25
CA TYR A 108 5.61 12.55 -18.95
C TYR A 108 4.36 12.64 -18.08
N TYR A 109 4.43 12.23 -16.81
CA TYR A 109 3.29 12.22 -15.92
C TYR A 109 3.18 13.48 -15.09
N ASP A 110 1.95 13.92 -14.87
CA ASP A 110 1.64 15.04 -13.98
C ASP A 110 1.56 14.57 -12.53
N ILE A 111 1.12 13.32 -12.32
CA ILE A 111 0.98 12.71 -11.00
C ILE A 111 1.48 11.26 -11.07
N VAL A 112 2.29 10.86 -10.09
CA VAL A 112 2.59 9.47 -9.79
C VAL A 112 1.98 9.12 -8.45
N THR A 113 1.24 8.03 -8.40
CA THR A 113 0.60 7.52 -7.18
C THR A 113 1.16 6.18 -6.79
N ALA A 114 1.31 5.93 -5.49
CA ALA A 114 1.74 4.64 -4.96
C ALA A 114 1.03 4.34 -3.65
N ARG A 115 0.51 3.11 -3.51
CA ARG A 115 -0.20 2.73 -2.30
C ARG A 115 0.18 1.35 -1.83
N HIS A 116 0.85 1.26 -0.67
CA HIS A 116 1.29 0.00 -0.06
C HIS A 116 2.13 -0.86 -1.04
N THR A 117 3.02 -0.21 -1.74
CA THR A 117 3.95 -0.82 -2.70
C THR A 117 5.31 -0.18 -2.57
N VAL A 118 6.34 -0.92 -2.96
CA VAL A 118 7.71 -0.42 -3.03
C VAL A 118 7.85 0.62 -4.14
N THR A 119 8.70 1.61 -3.92
CA THR A 119 8.95 2.68 -4.89
C THR A 119 10.43 3.04 -4.96
N ASP A 120 10.87 3.50 -6.13
CA ASP A 120 12.14 4.22 -6.29
C ASP A 120 11.86 5.70 -6.56
N PRO A 121 12.01 6.57 -5.55
CA PRO A 121 11.74 8.01 -5.71
C PRO A 121 12.58 8.69 -6.79
N LYS A 122 13.78 8.17 -7.12
CA LYS A 122 14.61 8.72 -8.20
C LYS A 122 14.00 8.49 -9.57
N GLN A 123 13.51 7.27 -9.82
CA GLN A 123 12.82 6.96 -11.07
C GLN A 123 11.49 7.70 -11.16
N ILE A 124 10.75 7.82 -10.06
CA ILE A 124 9.52 8.61 -10.00
C ILE A 124 9.82 10.10 -10.31
N TYR A 125 10.86 10.67 -9.70
CA TYR A 125 11.26 12.04 -9.99
C TYR A 125 11.57 12.24 -11.47
N LYS A 126 12.26 11.30 -12.10
CA LYS A 126 12.62 11.34 -13.51
C LYS A 126 11.40 11.34 -14.44
N THR A 127 10.42 10.48 -14.15
CA THR A 127 9.20 10.34 -14.98
C THR A 127 8.17 11.45 -14.79
N LEU A 128 8.18 12.15 -13.65
CA LEU A 128 7.32 13.30 -13.40
C LEU A 128 7.73 14.52 -14.23
N LYS A 129 6.75 15.27 -14.73
CA LYS A 129 6.94 16.60 -15.30
C LYS A 129 7.44 17.58 -14.23
N PRO A 130 8.13 18.68 -14.61
CA PRO A 130 8.37 19.79 -13.70
C PRO A 130 7.04 20.31 -13.11
N GLY A 131 6.96 20.44 -11.79
CA GLY A 131 5.75 20.80 -11.06
C GLY A 131 4.76 19.65 -10.83
N GLY A 132 5.07 18.42 -11.26
CA GLY A 132 4.28 17.22 -11.02
C GLY A 132 4.39 16.72 -9.58
N TYR A 133 3.49 15.83 -9.21
CA TYR A 133 3.33 15.36 -7.83
C TYR A 133 3.54 13.84 -7.68
N LEU A 134 4.29 13.45 -6.66
CA LEU A 134 4.21 12.12 -6.07
C LEU A 134 3.21 12.15 -4.92
N ILE A 135 2.22 11.25 -4.92
CA ILE A 135 1.27 11.05 -3.84
C ILE A 135 1.37 9.59 -3.41
N LEU A 136 1.96 9.37 -2.24
CA LEU A 136 2.22 8.04 -1.70
C LEU A 136 1.42 7.79 -0.42
N ARG A 137 0.94 6.57 -0.24
CA ARG A 137 0.41 6.08 1.04
C ARG A 137 1.11 4.78 1.41
N GLY A 138 1.89 4.82 2.49
CA GLY A 138 2.66 3.68 2.99
C GLY A 138 2.14 3.12 4.30
N VAL A 139 2.68 1.96 4.67
CA VAL A 139 2.48 1.31 5.97
C VAL A 139 3.71 1.58 6.83
N ASP A 140 3.52 2.16 8.03
CA ASP A 140 4.64 2.49 8.91
C ASP A 140 5.11 1.28 9.73
N LYS A 141 6.37 1.33 10.18
CA LYS A 141 6.94 0.39 11.14
C LYS A 141 6.03 0.15 12.35
N LEU A 142 5.39 1.21 12.83
CA LEU A 142 4.50 1.18 14.01
C LEU A 142 3.09 0.68 13.69
N ASP A 143 2.80 0.25 12.45
CA ASP A 143 1.53 -0.42 12.13
C ASP A 143 1.41 -1.70 12.96
N CYS A 144 0.25 -1.90 13.58
CA CYS A 144 -0.01 -3.06 14.46
C CYS A 144 1.02 -3.26 15.58
N TRP A 145 1.65 -2.19 16.08
CA TRP A 145 2.80 -2.28 16.97
C TRP A 145 2.55 -3.10 18.24
N SER A 146 1.38 -2.98 18.88
CA SER A 146 1.03 -3.78 20.07
C SER A 146 1.01 -5.27 19.77
N LEU A 147 0.48 -5.64 18.60
CA LEU A 147 0.48 -7.02 18.11
C LEU A 147 1.91 -7.50 17.83
N LYS A 148 2.68 -6.77 17.03
CA LYS A 148 4.07 -7.10 16.69
C LYS A 148 4.95 -7.25 17.95
N ARG A 149 4.77 -6.39 18.94
CA ARG A 149 5.47 -6.51 20.23
C ARG A 149 5.13 -7.78 20.99
N MET A 150 3.87 -8.20 20.99
CA MET A 150 3.45 -9.43 21.69
C MET A 150 4.07 -10.66 21.04
N PHE A 151 4.16 -10.69 19.71
CA PHE A 151 4.78 -11.78 18.95
C PHE A 151 6.30 -11.63 18.79
N ASN A 152 6.87 -10.50 19.22
CA ASN A 152 8.28 -10.14 19.07
C ASN A 152 8.79 -10.29 17.62
N ARG A 153 7.92 -10.01 16.63
CA ARG A 153 8.22 -10.13 15.20
C ARG A 153 7.23 -9.34 14.35
N GLY A 154 7.51 -9.21 13.06
CA GLY A 154 6.63 -8.61 12.05
C GLY A 154 7.36 -7.65 11.14
N GLN A 155 6.65 -7.15 10.15
CA GLN A 155 7.19 -6.27 9.13
C GLN A 155 7.88 -5.05 9.75
N ALA A 156 9.16 -4.84 9.41
CA ALA A 156 10.03 -3.76 9.88
C ALA A 156 10.19 -3.70 11.42
N PHE A 157 9.92 -4.80 12.16
CA PHE A 157 9.93 -4.79 13.61
C PHE A 157 11.31 -4.41 14.20
N TYR A 158 12.38 -4.89 13.58
CA TYR A 158 13.76 -4.63 14.01
C TYR A 158 14.40 -3.43 13.33
N ASP A 159 13.71 -2.76 12.40
CA ASP A 159 14.27 -1.59 11.72
C ASP A 159 14.56 -0.47 12.71
N LYS A 160 15.67 0.24 12.50
CA LYS A 160 16.05 1.36 13.36
C LYS A 160 15.20 2.60 13.14
N LYS A 161 14.80 2.84 11.87
CA LYS A 161 13.98 3.99 11.47
C LYS A 161 12.56 3.60 11.14
N PRO A 162 11.55 4.46 11.36
CA PRO A 162 10.23 4.32 10.76
C PRO A 162 10.33 4.34 9.22
N ILE A 163 9.53 3.50 8.55
CA ILE A 163 9.49 3.45 7.08
C ILE A 163 9.08 4.83 6.51
N SER A 164 8.14 5.49 7.16
CA SER A 164 7.71 6.85 6.80
C SER A 164 8.86 7.86 6.72
N LEU A 165 9.83 7.77 7.62
CA LEU A 165 11.00 8.64 7.61
C LEU A 165 12.01 8.23 6.54
N VAL A 166 12.14 6.92 6.27
CA VAL A 166 13.00 6.40 5.19
C VAL A 166 12.50 6.91 3.84
N ASP A 167 11.19 6.78 3.57
CA ASP A 167 10.59 7.24 2.30
C ASP A 167 10.64 8.77 2.16
N TYR A 168 10.42 9.50 3.26
CA TYR A 168 10.54 10.96 3.27
C TYR A 168 11.96 11.41 2.89
N GLU A 169 12.99 10.84 3.53
CA GLU A 169 14.39 11.14 3.23
C GLU A 169 14.75 10.72 1.78
N ALA A 170 14.22 9.58 1.32
CA ALA A 170 14.45 9.11 -0.04
C ALA A 170 13.85 10.05 -1.09
N ALA A 171 12.67 10.62 -0.83
CA ALA A 171 12.07 11.63 -1.70
C ALA A 171 12.93 12.90 -1.76
N LEU A 172 13.39 13.41 -0.61
CA LEU A 172 14.31 14.57 -0.59
C LEU A 172 15.61 14.30 -1.37
N ASN A 173 16.20 13.11 -1.16
CA ASN A 173 17.44 12.71 -1.83
C ASN A 173 17.25 12.46 -3.35
N ALA A 174 16.01 12.20 -3.79
CA ALA A 174 15.69 12.11 -5.22
C ALA A 174 15.57 13.48 -5.92
N GLY A 175 15.49 14.57 -5.14
CA GLY A 175 15.45 15.94 -5.66
C GLY A 175 14.10 16.65 -5.51
N PHE A 176 13.09 16.01 -4.89
CA PHE A 176 11.84 16.69 -4.54
C PHE A 176 12.12 17.81 -3.52
N LYS A 177 11.52 18.99 -3.73
CA LYS A 177 11.78 20.16 -2.89
C LYS A 177 10.72 20.36 -1.82
N ASP A 178 9.45 20.22 -2.22
CA ASP A 178 8.31 20.35 -1.30
C ASP A 178 7.83 18.93 -0.95
N VAL A 179 8.25 18.44 0.20
CA VAL A 179 7.88 17.09 0.67
C VAL A 179 7.14 17.20 1.98
N GLU A 180 5.88 16.78 2.01
CA GLU A 180 5.04 16.69 3.20
C GLU A 180 4.96 15.24 3.66
N LEU A 181 5.16 15.00 4.96
CA LEU A 181 4.93 13.72 5.62
C LEU A 181 3.70 13.83 6.53
N ILE A 182 2.71 12.98 6.30
CA ILE A 182 1.42 13.00 6.96
C ILE A 182 1.22 11.70 7.75
N PRO A 183 1.37 11.71 9.09
CA PRO A 183 1.08 10.54 9.90
C PRO A 183 -0.41 10.19 9.91
N LEU A 184 -0.75 8.93 9.70
CA LEU A 184 -2.13 8.44 9.68
C LEU A 184 -2.36 7.46 10.83
N HIS A 185 -3.37 7.74 11.64
CA HIS A 185 -3.75 6.89 12.76
C HIS A 185 -5.18 6.38 12.57
N VAL A 186 -5.32 5.05 12.46
CA VAL A 186 -6.61 4.38 12.33
C VAL A 186 -6.76 3.36 13.46
N ILE A 187 -7.93 3.29 14.05
CA ILE A 187 -8.28 2.20 14.97
C ILE A 187 -9.33 1.33 14.29
N GLU A 188 -9.02 0.05 14.16
CA GLU A 188 -9.92 -0.97 13.66
C GLU A 188 -10.45 -1.79 14.85
N TYR A 189 -11.73 -2.19 14.76
CA TYR A 189 -12.41 -3.03 15.74
C TYR A 189 -13.00 -4.25 15.01
N TYR A 190 -12.38 -5.41 15.18
CA TYR A 190 -12.79 -6.67 14.58
C TYR A 190 -13.91 -7.28 15.40
N LYS A 191 -14.99 -7.77 14.76
CA LYS A 191 -16.14 -8.30 15.45
C LYS A 191 -15.83 -9.58 16.21
N THR A 192 -15.04 -10.44 15.58
CA THR A 192 -14.66 -11.75 16.14
C THR A 192 -13.15 -11.95 16.07
N LYS A 193 -12.64 -12.92 16.78
CA LYS A 193 -11.23 -13.31 16.68
C LYS A 193 -10.92 -13.97 15.34
N GLU A 194 -11.89 -14.61 14.72
CA GLU A 194 -11.78 -15.20 13.39
C GLU A 194 -11.59 -14.09 12.34
N ASP A 195 -12.30 -12.97 12.46
CA ASP A 195 -12.10 -11.80 11.58
C ASP A 195 -10.68 -11.24 11.70
N LEU A 196 -10.17 -11.09 12.95
CA LEU A 196 -8.80 -10.64 13.17
C LEU A 196 -7.78 -11.66 12.65
N TYR A 197 -8.02 -12.94 12.88
CA TYR A 197 -7.14 -14.01 12.38
C TYR A 197 -7.11 -14.05 10.85
N ALA A 198 -8.26 -13.88 10.19
CA ALA A 198 -8.36 -13.79 8.73
C ALA A 198 -7.53 -12.63 8.17
N LEU A 199 -7.51 -11.46 8.85
CA LEU A 199 -6.59 -10.38 8.48
C LEU A 199 -5.13 -10.84 8.54
N LEU A 200 -4.72 -11.48 9.64
CA LEU A 200 -3.32 -11.87 9.85
C LEU A 200 -2.86 -12.96 8.88
N ILE A 201 -3.80 -13.81 8.42
CA ILE A 201 -3.52 -14.77 7.36
C ILE A 201 -3.38 -14.07 6.00
N LYS A 202 -4.20 -13.06 5.73
CA LYS A 202 -4.23 -12.38 4.44
C LYS A 202 -3.12 -11.36 4.27
N VAL A 203 -2.72 -10.70 5.35
CA VAL A 203 -1.70 -9.63 5.33
C VAL A 203 -0.50 -10.06 6.16
N PRO A 204 0.72 -9.98 5.62
CA PRO A 204 1.94 -10.44 6.31
C PRO A 204 2.40 -9.46 7.41
N ILE A 205 1.50 -9.11 8.33
CA ILE A 205 1.78 -8.17 9.42
C ILE A 205 2.87 -8.69 10.36
N LEU A 206 2.81 -10.00 10.65
CA LEU A 206 3.73 -10.68 11.55
C LEU A 206 4.93 -11.31 10.85
N ASP A 207 5.03 -11.15 9.55
CA ASP A 207 6.14 -11.65 8.74
C ASP A 207 7.08 -10.50 8.36
N ASP A 208 8.38 -10.74 8.37
CA ASP A 208 9.38 -9.74 8.01
C ASP A 208 9.65 -9.78 6.50
N LEU A 209 8.67 -9.31 5.73
CA LEU A 209 8.84 -9.02 4.31
C LEU A 209 9.42 -7.62 4.20
N THR A 210 10.73 -7.49 4.12
CA THR A 210 11.37 -6.22 3.81
C THR A 210 11.60 -6.13 2.30
N GLU A 211 11.45 -4.93 1.74
CA GLU A 211 11.67 -4.64 0.33
C GLU A 211 13.05 -5.05 -0.18
N LEU A 212 14.04 -5.10 0.72
CA LEU A 212 15.40 -5.56 0.44
C LEU A 212 15.50 -7.08 0.22
N LYS A 213 14.46 -7.83 0.57
CA LYS A 213 14.42 -9.31 0.51
C LYS A 213 13.48 -9.86 -0.55
N GLN A 214 13.06 -9.05 -1.52
CA GLN A 214 12.07 -9.44 -2.55
C GLN A 214 12.40 -10.75 -3.27
N ASN A 215 13.69 -11.04 -3.46
CA ASN A 215 14.16 -12.24 -4.14
C ASN A 215 14.56 -13.36 -3.16
N GLU A 216 14.51 -13.15 -1.85
CA GLU A 216 14.81 -14.18 -0.87
C GLU A 216 13.59 -15.04 -0.59
N GLU A 217 13.77 -16.36 -0.57
CA GLU A 217 12.73 -17.27 -0.08
C GLU A 217 12.59 -17.13 1.43
N TRP A 218 11.37 -17.00 1.89
CA TRP A 218 11.02 -16.97 3.30
C TRP A 218 9.96 -18.02 3.64
N GLU A 219 9.95 -18.46 4.86
CA GLU A 219 8.93 -19.37 5.36
C GLU A 219 8.04 -18.63 6.34
N ARG A 220 6.74 -18.67 6.07
CA ARG A 220 5.77 -18.04 6.93
C ARG A 220 5.75 -18.74 8.29
N ILE A 221 6.02 -17.99 9.35
CA ILE A 221 5.98 -18.50 10.71
C ILE A 221 4.50 -18.60 11.11
N PRO A 222 4.03 -19.78 11.57
CA PRO A 222 2.68 -19.96 12.06
C PRO A 222 2.33 -18.93 13.16
N ILE A 223 1.07 -18.52 13.22
CA ILE A 223 0.59 -17.63 14.30
C ILE A 223 0.44 -18.46 15.56
N GLU A 224 1.23 -18.14 16.58
CA GLU A 224 1.23 -18.82 17.87
C GLU A 224 -0.11 -18.61 18.58
N LYS A 225 -0.84 -19.69 18.77
CA LYS A 225 -2.21 -19.65 19.28
C LYS A 225 -2.32 -18.96 20.64
N ASP A 226 -1.43 -19.27 21.57
CA ASP A 226 -1.49 -18.73 22.94
C ASP A 226 -1.23 -17.20 22.96
N LEU A 227 -0.31 -16.71 22.12
CA LEU A 227 -0.05 -15.29 21.96
C LEU A 227 -1.23 -14.59 21.28
N PHE A 228 -1.85 -15.23 20.29
CA PHE A 228 -3.03 -14.68 19.63
C PHE A 228 -4.22 -14.58 20.59
N GLU A 229 -4.55 -15.63 21.34
CA GLU A 229 -5.64 -15.61 22.32
C GLU A 229 -5.37 -14.57 23.43
N LYS A 230 -4.12 -14.43 23.88
CA LYS A 230 -3.71 -13.39 24.81
C LYS A 230 -3.95 -12.01 24.24
N TYR A 231 -3.54 -11.76 22.97
CA TYR A 231 -3.80 -10.48 22.31
C TYR A 231 -5.29 -10.17 22.26
N VAL A 232 -6.10 -11.14 21.87
CA VAL A 232 -7.57 -11.01 21.81
C VAL A 232 -8.11 -10.64 23.18
N ALA A 233 -7.73 -11.35 24.24
CA ALA A 233 -8.21 -11.08 25.60
C ALA A 233 -7.85 -9.66 26.09
N GLU A 234 -6.61 -9.20 25.86
CA GLU A 234 -6.15 -7.89 26.29
C GLU A 234 -6.74 -6.73 25.46
N ASN A 235 -7.18 -6.98 24.22
CA ASN A 235 -7.63 -5.93 23.31
C ASN A 235 -9.14 -5.99 23.00
N THR A 236 -9.88 -6.90 23.62
CA THR A 236 -11.33 -6.96 23.49
C THR A 236 -12.00 -5.78 24.19
N THR A 237 -12.87 -5.08 23.47
CA THR A 237 -13.65 -3.94 23.94
C THR A 237 -15.12 -4.12 23.62
N LYS A 238 -15.99 -3.22 24.12
CA LYS A 238 -17.42 -3.21 23.75
C LYS A 238 -17.68 -3.02 22.24
N LYS A 239 -16.66 -2.52 21.48
CA LYS A 239 -16.76 -2.31 20.02
C LYS A 239 -16.21 -3.47 19.19
N GLY A 240 -15.54 -4.41 19.82
CA GLY A 240 -14.80 -5.50 19.20
C GLY A 240 -13.34 -5.53 19.60
N ILE A 241 -12.57 -6.39 18.96
CA ILE A 241 -11.13 -6.53 19.21
C ILE A 241 -10.39 -5.40 18.53
N LYS A 242 -9.73 -4.59 19.33
CA LYS A 242 -9.05 -3.37 18.88
C LYS A 242 -7.70 -3.68 18.26
N LEU A 243 -7.44 -3.12 17.06
CA LEU A 243 -6.16 -3.09 16.40
C LEU A 243 -5.81 -1.66 15.99
N ILE A 244 -4.61 -1.19 16.32
CA ILE A 244 -4.16 0.15 15.94
C ILE A 244 -3.33 0.04 14.68
N ARG A 245 -3.77 0.74 13.61
CA ARG A 245 -3.09 0.83 12.34
C ARG A 245 -2.33 2.15 12.25
N ARG A 246 -1.12 2.07 11.72
CA ARG A 246 -0.28 3.24 11.45
C ARG A 246 0.13 3.25 9.99
N TYR A 247 -0.34 4.25 9.30
CA TYR A 247 0.02 4.53 7.92
C TYR A 247 0.64 5.91 7.84
N TYR A 248 1.12 6.27 6.69
CA TYR A 248 1.56 7.63 6.39
C TYR A 248 1.21 8.00 4.95
N GLY A 249 1.09 9.29 4.70
CA GLY A 249 1.06 9.88 3.37
C GLY A 249 2.33 10.66 3.10
N ILE A 250 2.79 10.65 1.86
CA ILE A 250 3.78 11.59 1.36
C ILE A 250 3.18 12.30 0.16
N ILE A 251 3.29 13.63 0.16
CA ILE A 251 3.03 14.47 -0.99
C ILE A 251 4.35 15.16 -1.31
N ALA A 252 4.88 14.92 -2.50
CA ALA A 252 6.14 15.51 -2.92
C ALA A 252 6.00 16.15 -4.31
N ARG A 253 6.54 17.36 -4.49
CA ARG A 253 6.48 18.11 -5.73
C ARG A 253 7.85 18.19 -6.39
N LYS A 254 7.90 17.89 -7.69
CA LYS A 254 9.10 18.04 -8.54
C LYS A 254 9.34 19.48 -8.92
#